data_b9d31a5a51a75859cdba0f4b226c6634
#
_entry.id   b9d31a5a51a75859cdba0f4b226c6634
#
_cell.length_a   1.000
_cell.length_b   1.000
_cell.length_c   1.000
_cell.angle_alpha   90.00
_cell.angle_beta   90.00
_cell.angle_gamma   90.00
#
_symmetry.space_group_name_H-M   'P 1'
#
loop_
_entity.id
_entity.type
_entity.pdbx_description
1 polymer ?
#
loop_
_entity_poly.entity_id
_entity_poly.type
_entity_poly.pdbx_seq_one_letter_code
_entity_poly.pdbx_strand_id
1 'polypeptide(L)'
;MKNILVLGGSGFVGRHVCAALNRAGVHITVPTRRLPARSVQMLPMVSVVQADVHDPAQLAALLPGHDAVINLIAILHGSEAQFDKAHVQLPTLLAKACLAAGVKRLVHISALGADVNAPSMYQRSKARGEQVLQDHVAQGLALTVLRPSVIFGEDDAFINVFAKLQALAPVVPLAGAHTRFQPVWVHDVAQAVAYAVLHPATTGHSYELAGPQVFTLQQLVEHAGIWAQHPRWVIPLPNALAYVQAWVMEHLPGPTLMSRDNVASMQVDNILTGQQLGLSALGVHTPASLASVFTLP
;
A
#
# COMPACT_ATOMS: atom_id res chain seq x y z
N MET A 1 17.69 -11.55 -18.63
CA MET A 1 16.35 -11.09 -18.32
C MET A 1 16.19 -11.22 -16.81
N LYS A 2 15.58 -10.23 -16.11
CA LYS A 2 15.46 -10.30 -14.64
C LYS A 2 14.27 -11.14 -14.24
N ASN A 3 14.42 -11.88 -13.13
CA ASN A 3 13.36 -12.66 -12.49
C ASN A 3 13.01 -12.00 -11.15
N ILE A 4 11.77 -11.57 -10.96
CA ILE A 4 11.35 -10.85 -9.77
C ILE A 4 10.21 -11.57 -9.06
N LEU A 5 10.39 -11.82 -7.78
CA LEU A 5 9.34 -12.35 -6.90
C LEU A 5 8.51 -11.19 -6.33
N VAL A 6 7.19 -11.20 -6.55
CA VAL A 6 6.28 -10.13 -6.11
C VAL A 6 5.29 -10.67 -5.09
N LEU A 7 5.59 -10.46 -3.81
CA LEU A 7 4.68 -10.80 -2.71
C LEU A 7 3.53 -9.80 -2.68
N GLY A 8 2.29 -10.31 -2.69
CA GLY A 8 1.09 -9.46 -2.80
C GLY A 8 0.77 -9.02 -4.24
N GLY A 9 1.39 -9.64 -5.25
CA GLY A 9 1.23 -9.30 -6.67
C GLY A 9 -0.21 -9.40 -7.19
N SER A 10 -1.06 -10.25 -6.60
CA SER A 10 -2.48 -10.39 -6.98
C SER A 10 -3.41 -9.34 -6.36
N GLY A 11 -2.92 -8.49 -5.44
CA GLY A 11 -3.68 -7.42 -4.81
C GLY A 11 -3.85 -6.18 -5.69
N PHE A 12 -4.53 -5.16 -5.14
CA PHE A 12 -4.82 -3.90 -5.84
C PHE A 12 -3.55 -3.24 -6.41
N VAL A 13 -2.58 -2.90 -5.57
CA VAL A 13 -1.30 -2.32 -6.03
C VAL A 13 -0.49 -3.34 -6.85
N GLY A 14 -0.49 -4.60 -6.40
CA GLY A 14 0.34 -5.66 -6.97
C GLY A 14 0.06 -5.93 -8.44
N ARG A 15 -1.19 -5.96 -8.88
CA ARG A 15 -1.53 -6.17 -10.29
C ARG A 15 -1.00 -5.05 -11.20
N HIS A 16 -1.02 -3.80 -10.73
CA HIS A 16 -0.46 -2.66 -11.48
C HIS A 16 1.07 -2.71 -11.52
N VAL A 17 1.72 -3.14 -10.42
CA VAL A 17 3.17 -3.38 -10.36
C VAL A 17 3.55 -4.50 -11.33
N CYS A 18 2.83 -5.63 -11.33
CA CYS A 18 3.06 -6.72 -12.29
C CYS A 18 2.90 -6.24 -13.73
N ALA A 19 1.89 -5.42 -14.03
CA ALA A 19 1.71 -4.85 -15.36
C ALA A 19 2.86 -3.90 -15.76
N ALA A 20 3.37 -3.07 -14.83
CA ALA A 20 4.50 -2.19 -15.08
C ALA A 20 5.79 -2.97 -15.36
N LEU A 21 6.09 -3.99 -14.55
CA LEU A 21 7.23 -4.88 -14.74
C LEU A 21 7.13 -5.70 -16.03
N ASN A 22 5.93 -6.16 -16.37
CA ASN A 22 5.70 -6.88 -17.62
C ASN A 22 6.03 -6.03 -18.86
N ARG A 23 5.62 -4.75 -18.86
CA ARG A 23 6.00 -3.80 -19.93
C ARG A 23 7.52 -3.56 -19.99
N ALA A 24 8.23 -3.74 -18.89
CA ALA A 24 9.69 -3.66 -18.84
C ALA A 24 10.41 -4.96 -19.24
N GLY A 25 9.68 -6.00 -19.68
CA GLY A 25 10.25 -7.27 -20.13
C GLY A 25 10.83 -8.13 -19.01
N VAL A 26 10.22 -8.11 -17.83
CA VAL A 26 10.67 -8.83 -16.63
C VAL A 26 9.84 -10.10 -16.44
N HIS A 27 10.47 -11.21 -16.06
CA HIS A 27 9.76 -12.41 -15.57
C HIS A 27 9.34 -12.19 -14.13
N ILE A 28 8.08 -12.50 -13.82
CA ILE A 28 7.46 -12.23 -12.54
C ILE A 28 6.91 -13.54 -11.97
N THR A 29 7.26 -13.83 -10.71
CA THR A 29 6.61 -14.88 -9.93
C THR A 29 5.72 -14.24 -8.87
N VAL A 30 4.44 -14.63 -8.85
CA VAL A 30 3.44 -14.14 -7.89
C VAL A 30 2.96 -15.30 -7.03
N PRO A 31 3.41 -15.40 -5.76
CA PRO A 31 2.82 -16.36 -4.83
C PRO A 31 1.45 -15.89 -4.36
N THR A 32 0.50 -16.80 -4.30
CA THR A 32 -0.87 -16.56 -3.81
C THR A 32 -1.39 -17.74 -3.04
N ARG A 33 -2.19 -17.51 -2.01
CA ARG A 33 -2.85 -18.56 -1.23
C ARG A 33 -4.07 -19.16 -1.94
N ARG A 34 -4.63 -18.45 -2.92
CA ARG A 34 -5.86 -18.85 -3.64
C ARG A 34 -5.69 -18.75 -5.15
N LEU A 35 -6.03 -19.81 -5.84
CA LEU A 35 -6.13 -19.85 -7.30
C LEU A 35 -7.60 -19.90 -7.73
N PRO A 36 -7.97 -19.35 -8.90
CA PRO A 36 -7.11 -18.64 -9.87
C PRO A 36 -6.87 -17.18 -9.47
N ALA A 37 -5.69 -16.64 -9.74
CA ALA A 37 -5.35 -15.22 -9.58
C ALA A 37 -5.53 -14.49 -10.93
N ARG A 38 -6.77 -14.38 -11.38
CA ARG A 38 -7.13 -13.86 -12.72
C ARG A 38 -6.56 -12.48 -13.03
N SER A 39 -6.43 -11.62 -12.02
CA SER A 39 -5.94 -10.24 -12.16
C SER A 39 -4.51 -10.13 -12.71
N VAL A 40 -3.69 -11.16 -12.56
CA VAL A 40 -2.29 -11.18 -13.01
C VAL A 40 -1.94 -12.38 -13.90
N GLN A 41 -2.74 -13.45 -13.84
CA GLN A 41 -2.47 -14.69 -14.57
C GLN A 41 -2.54 -14.53 -16.09
N MET A 42 -3.22 -13.50 -16.59
CA MET A 42 -3.34 -13.21 -18.03
C MET A 42 -2.17 -12.38 -18.57
N LEU A 43 -1.29 -11.87 -17.71
CA LEU A 43 -0.13 -11.10 -18.15
C LEU A 43 0.96 -12.06 -18.68
N PRO A 44 1.55 -11.77 -19.85
CA PRO A 44 2.72 -12.50 -20.33
C PRO A 44 3.85 -12.48 -19.29
N MET A 45 4.70 -13.50 -19.28
CA MET A 45 5.86 -13.63 -18.37
C MET A 45 5.50 -13.55 -16.87
N VAL A 46 4.24 -13.77 -16.49
CA VAL A 46 3.82 -13.89 -15.10
C VAL A 46 3.49 -15.32 -14.77
N SER A 47 4.23 -15.89 -13.83
CA SER A 47 3.99 -17.20 -13.24
C SER A 47 3.30 -17.06 -11.90
N VAL A 48 2.11 -17.62 -11.73
CA VAL A 48 1.39 -17.65 -10.47
C VAL A 48 1.60 -18.98 -9.77
N VAL A 49 2.06 -18.93 -8.52
CA VAL A 49 2.37 -20.13 -7.72
C VAL A 49 1.49 -20.13 -6.46
N GLN A 50 0.87 -21.28 -6.17
CA GLN A 50 0.12 -21.40 -4.92
C GLN A 50 1.10 -21.63 -3.76
N ALA A 51 1.17 -20.66 -2.85
CA ALA A 51 2.02 -20.71 -1.66
C ALA A 51 1.53 -19.76 -0.56
N ASP A 52 1.77 -20.13 0.69
CA ASP A 52 1.66 -19.23 1.84
C ASP A 52 3.04 -18.68 2.21
N VAL A 53 3.26 -17.40 1.95
CA VAL A 53 4.53 -16.72 2.25
C VAL A 53 4.77 -16.47 3.74
N HIS A 54 3.78 -16.75 4.60
CA HIS A 54 3.95 -16.78 6.05
C HIS A 54 4.52 -18.13 6.56
N ASP A 55 4.55 -19.14 5.71
CA ASP A 55 5.25 -20.40 5.99
C ASP A 55 6.72 -20.25 5.57
N PRO A 56 7.67 -20.39 6.54
CA PRO A 56 9.10 -20.20 6.26
C PRO A 56 9.66 -21.14 5.19
N ALA A 57 9.18 -22.39 5.13
CA ALA A 57 9.67 -23.37 4.16
C ALA A 57 9.19 -23.05 2.75
N GLN A 58 7.90 -22.66 2.60
CA GLN A 58 7.35 -22.27 1.31
C GLN A 58 7.98 -20.97 0.81
N LEU A 59 8.18 -19.97 1.71
CA LEU A 59 8.87 -18.73 1.35
C LEU A 59 10.30 -18.99 0.89
N ALA A 60 11.05 -19.83 1.62
CA ALA A 60 12.42 -20.16 1.24
C ALA A 60 12.50 -20.89 -0.11
N ALA A 61 11.54 -21.76 -0.43
CA ALA A 61 11.47 -22.47 -1.70
C ALA A 61 11.18 -21.57 -2.90
N LEU A 62 10.57 -20.39 -2.66
CA LEU A 62 10.25 -19.43 -3.72
C LEU A 62 11.44 -18.56 -4.16
N LEU A 63 12.47 -18.39 -3.34
CA LEU A 63 13.53 -17.40 -3.57
C LEU A 63 14.59 -17.81 -4.60
N PRO A 64 15.03 -19.08 -4.69
CA PRO A 64 16.07 -19.46 -5.64
C PRO A 64 15.74 -19.06 -7.09
N GLY A 65 16.74 -18.49 -7.80
CA GLY A 65 16.58 -18.08 -9.19
C GLY A 65 15.95 -16.70 -9.42
N HIS A 66 15.59 -15.99 -8.34
CA HIS A 66 15.13 -14.60 -8.44
C HIS A 66 16.27 -13.61 -8.19
N ASP A 67 16.29 -12.51 -8.97
CA ASP A 67 17.25 -11.42 -8.83
C ASP A 67 16.85 -10.41 -7.76
N ALA A 68 15.54 -10.28 -7.52
CA ALA A 68 14.97 -9.32 -6.58
C ALA A 68 13.62 -9.76 -6.04
N VAL A 69 13.24 -9.18 -4.91
CA VAL A 69 11.92 -9.35 -4.30
C VAL A 69 11.25 -8.00 -4.10
N ILE A 70 9.93 -7.96 -4.35
CA ILE A 70 9.06 -6.84 -4.01
C ILE A 70 8.07 -7.32 -2.96
N ASN A 71 8.00 -6.63 -1.81
CA ASN A 71 7.02 -6.92 -0.76
C ASN A 71 5.94 -5.83 -0.72
N LEU A 72 4.74 -6.19 -1.20
CA LEU A 72 3.54 -5.34 -1.20
C LEU A 72 2.52 -5.77 -0.16
N ILE A 73 2.82 -6.82 0.63
CA ILE A 73 1.85 -7.38 1.57
C ILE A 73 1.62 -6.40 2.72
N ALA A 74 0.36 -6.04 2.90
CA ALA A 74 -0.13 -5.25 4.03
C ALA A 74 -1.59 -5.59 4.31
N ILE A 75 -2.02 -5.30 5.54
CA ILE A 75 -3.42 -5.29 5.95
C ILE A 75 -3.76 -3.89 6.49
N LEU A 76 -4.99 -3.45 6.29
CA LEU A 76 -5.46 -2.11 6.72
C LEU A 76 -6.32 -2.18 7.99
N HIS A 77 -6.81 -3.37 8.34
CA HIS A 77 -7.64 -3.63 9.50
C HIS A 77 -7.20 -4.94 10.15
N GLY A 78 -7.33 -5.00 11.46
CA GLY A 78 -6.99 -6.21 12.21
C GLY A 78 -6.60 -5.94 13.65
N SER A 79 -6.33 -7.00 14.38
CA SER A 79 -5.74 -6.94 15.72
C SER A 79 -4.24 -6.62 15.64
N GLU A 80 -3.66 -6.22 16.77
CA GLU A 80 -2.22 -5.97 16.87
C GLU A 80 -1.39 -7.19 16.44
N ALA A 81 -1.83 -8.39 16.81
CA ALA A 81 -1.17 -9.63 16.40
C ALA A 81 -1.23 -9.88 14.88
N GLN A 82 -2.33 -9.48 14.23
CA GLN A 82 -2.46 -9.57 12.77
C GLN A 82 -1.58 -8.54 12.07
N PHE A 83 -1.52 -7.32 12.57
CA PHE A 83 -0.58 -6.30 12.08
C PHE A 83 0.87 -6.75 12.26
N ASP A 84 1.22 -7.29 13.43
CA ASP A 84 2.56 -7.81 13.70
C ASP A 84 2.93 -8.93 12.73
N LYS A 85 2.03 -9.90 12.53
CA LYS A 85 2.25 -11.02 11.60
C LYS A 85 2.52 -10.53 10.17
N ALA A 86 1.73 -9.57 9.68
CA ALA A 86 1.83 -9.11 8.29
C ALA A 86 2.97 -8.10 8.07
N HIS A 87 3.20 -7.19 9.04
CA HIS A 87 4.07 -6.04 8.85
C HIS A 87 5.44 -6.17 9.53
N VAL A 88 5.61 -7.10 10.48
CA VAL A 88 6.88 -7.30 11.20
C VAL A 88 7.43 -8.71 10.98
N GLN A 89 6.65 -9.75 11.29
CA GLN A 89 7.13 -11.14 11.20
C GLN A 89 7.41 -11.54 9.75
N LEU A 90 6.53 -11.21 8.80
CA LEU A 90 6.77 -11.50 7.38
C LEU A 90 8.02 -10.79 6.84
N PRO A 91 8.23 -9.47 7.02
CA PRO A 91 9.48 -8.82 6.65
C PRO A 91 10.73 -9.46 7.30
N THR A 92 10.64 -9.87 8.56
CA THR A 92 11.74 -10.57 9.24
C THR A 92 12.08 -11.91 8.58
N LEU A 93 11.06 -12.72 8.29
CA LEU A 93 11.24 -13.98 7.58
C LEU A 93 11.82 -13.76 6.19
N LEU A 94 11.29 -12.75 5.49
CA LEU A 94 11.71 -12.42 4.12
C LEU A 94 13.17 -11.98 4.06
N ALA A 95 13.61 -11.10 4.97
CA ALA A 95 15.01 -10.65 5.02
C ALA A 95 15.96 -11.82 5.22
N LYS A 96 15.68 -12.70 6.20
CA LYS A 96 16.47 -13.90 6.49
C LYS A 96 16.50 -14.86 5.31
N ALA A 97 15.35 -15.13 4.71
CA ALA A 97 15.24 -16.03 3.58
C ALA A 97 15.96 -15.48 2.32
N CYS A 98 15.84 -14.17 2.05
CA CYS A 98 16.55 -13.50 0.96
C CYS A 98 18.07 -13.64 1.12
N LEU A 99 18.61 -13.35 2.30
CA LEU A 99 20.05 -13.47 2.58
C LEU A 99 20.53 -14.92 2.44
N ALA A 100 19.77 -15.90 2.96
CA ALA A 100 20.10 -17.32 2.85
C ALA A 100 20.11 -17.83 1.41
N ALA A 101 19.20 -17.32 0.56
CA ALA A 101 19.10 -17.66 -0.87
C ALA A 101 20.03 -16.84 -1.77
N GLY A 102 20.79 -15.87 -1.23
CA GLY A 102 21.64 -14.97 -2.00
C GLY A 102 20.88 -13.89 -2.80
N VAL A 103 19.57 -13.72 -2.57
CA VAL A 103 18.75 -12.69 -3.20
C VAL A 103 18.87 -11.40 -2.41
N LYS A 104 19.79 -10.53 -2.79
CA LYS A 104 20.11 -9.33 -1.98
C LYS A 104 19.11 -8.18 -2.18
N ARG A 105 18.51 -8.04 -3.35
CA ARG A 105 17.67 -6.88 -3.70
C ARG A 105 16.25 -7.01 -3.18
N LEU A 106 15.83 -6.09 -2.31
CA LEU A 106 14.48 -6.01 -1.76
C LEU A 106 13.90 -4.59 -1.89
N VAL A 107 12.71 -4.49 -2.49
CA VAL A 107 11.88 -3.28 -2.46
C VAL A 107 10.69 -3.54 -1.54
N HIS A 108 10.55 -2.73 -0.50
CA HIS A 108 9.48 -2.85 0.49
C HIS A 108 8.53 -1.68 0.44
N ILE A 109 7.22 -1.98 0.36
CA ILE A 109 6.18 -0.95 0.46
C ILE A 109 5.75 -0.79 1.90
N SER A 110 6.09 0.37 2.44
CA SER A 110 5.64 0.82 3.76
C SER A 110 4.41 1.74 3.64
N ALA A 111 4.35 2.80 4.43
CA ALA A 111 3.29 3.80 4.36
C ALA A 111 3.84 5.16 4.79
N LEU A 112 3.31 6.22 4.20
CA LEU A 112 3.55 7.59 4.68
C LEU A 112 2.98 7.73 6.09
N GLY A 113 3.74 8.36 7.00
CA GLY A 113 3.40 8.44 8.41
C GLY A 113 3.74 7.19 9.23
N ALA A 114 4.50 6.23 8.69
CA ALA A 114 5.05 5.12 9.47
C ALA A 114 6.06 5.64 10.49
N ASP A 115 5.71 5.52 11.78
CA ASP A 115 6.50 5.95 12.92
C ASP A 115 6.23 5.03 14.11
N VAL A 116 7.26 4.69 14.88
CA VAL A 116 7.13 3.78 16.05
C VAL A 116 6.30 4.39 17.17
N ASN A 117 6.17 5.71 17.22
CA ASN A 117 5.39 6.47 18.17
C ASN A 117 4.04 6.95 17.60
N ALA A 118 3.70 6.56 16.37
CA ALA A 118 2.44 6.96 15.75
C ALA A 118 1.21 6.51 16.56
N PRO A 119 0.08 7.23 16.46
CA PRO A 119 -1.11 6.92 17.25
C PRO A 119 -1.76 5.58 16.85
N SER A 120 -1.68 5.16 15.58
CA SER A 120 -2.30 3.91 15.12
C SER A 120 -1.38 2.70 15.21
N MET A 121 -1.94 1.53 15.46
CA MET A 121 -1.23 0.24 15.41
C MET A 121 -0.69 -0.03 14.00
N TYR A 122 -1.46 0.31 12.97
CA TYR A 122 -1.03 0.20 11.58
C TYR A 122 0.29 0.94 11.33
N GLN A 123 0.33 2.24 11.63
CA GLN A 123 1.54 3.07 11.40
C GLN A 123 2.73 2.56 12.21
N ARG A 124 2.54 2.21 13.50
CA ARG A 124 3.60 1.63 14.34
C ARG A 124 4.11 0.30 13.80
N SER A 125 3.21 -0.58 13.34
CA SER A 125 3.63 -1.87 12.80
C SER A 125 4.39 -1.75 11.48
N LYS A 126 4.02 -0.78 10.62
CA LYS A 126 4.76 -0.48 9.38
C LYS A 126 6.17 0.02 9.70
N ALA A 127 6.31 0.93 10.65
CA ALA A 127 7.62 1.43 11.09
C ALA A 127 8.50 0.31 11.67
N ARG A 128 7.94 -0.58 12.52
CA ARG A 128 8.68 -1.74 13.04
C ARG A 128 9.13 -2.69 11.92
N GLY A 129 8.29 -2.88 10.90
CA GLY A 129 8.65 -3.68 9.72
C GLY A 129 9.80 -3.08 8.91
N GLU A 130 9.82 -1.76 8.74
CA GLU A 130 10.95 -1.06 8.12
C GLU A 130 12.23 -1.25 8.95
N GLN A 131 12.14 -1.06 10.27
CA GLN A 131 13.29 -1.20 11.18
C GLN A 131 13.91 -2.59 11.09
N VAL A 132 13.08 -3.64 11.13
CA VAL A 132 13.56 -5.02 10.99
C VAL A 132 14.31 -5.23 9.66
N LEU A 133 13.81 -4.68 8.55
CA LEU A 133 14.50 -4.79 7.26
C LEU A 133 15.81 -4.00 7.27
N GLN A 134 15.82 -2.82 7.88
CA GLN A 134 17.01 -1.97 7.99
C GLN A 134 18.12 -2.65 8.80
N ASP A 135 17.78 -3.39 9.85
CA ASP A 135 18.74 -4.15 10.68
C ASP A 135 19.48 -5.26 9.87
N HIS A 136 18.92 -5.69 8.73
CA HIS A 136 19.53 -6.67 7.84
C HIS A 136 20.39 -6.04 6.72
N VAL A 137 20.38 -4.70 6.56
CA VAL A 137 21.21 -4.01 5.54
C VAL A 137 22.71 -4.25 5.79
N ALA A 138 23.14 -4.19 7.04
CA ALA A 138 24.54 -4.49 7.40
C ALA A 138 24.97 -5.94 7.07
N GLN A 139 24.00 -6.85 6.91
CA GLN A 139 24.22 -8.25 6.52
C GLN A 139 24.23 -8.42 4.98
N GLY A 140 24.09 -7.33 4.21
CA GLY A 140 24.16 -7.33 2.75
C GLY A 140 22.80 -7.24 2.04
N LEU A 141 21.70 -6.93 2.74
CA LEU A 141 20.41 -6.70 2.12
C LEU A 141 20.40 -5.33 1.41
N ALA A 142 20.20 -5.33 0.10
CA ALA A 142 20.09 -4.13 -0.73
C ALA A 142 18.63 -3.62 -0.72
N LEU A 143 18.27 -2.91 0.34
CA LEU A 143 16.92 -2.46 0.65
C LEU A 143 16.59 -1.12 -0.03
N THR A 144 15.36 -1.00 -0.55
CA THR A 144 14.69 0.28 -0.85
C THR A 144 13.33 0.28 -0.18
N VAL A 145 12.98 1.35 0.52
CA VAL A 145 11.68 1.52 1.16
C VAL A 145 10.87 2.58 0.42
N LEU A 146 9.62 2.25 0.10
CA LEU A 146 8.68 3.19 -0.51
C LEU A 146 7.53 3.44 0.47
N ARG A 147 7.26 4.70 0.78
CA ARG A 147 6.22 5.15 1.71
C ARG A 147 5.12 5.89 0.96
N PRO A 148 4.16 5.19 0.37
CA PRO A 148 3.05 5.86 -0.31
C PRO A 148 2.09 6.52 0.69
N SER A 149 1.52 7.65 0.28
CA SER A 149 0.28 8.18 0.81
C SER A 149 -0.87 7.23 0.47
N VAL A 150 -2.11 7.59 0.77
CA VAL A 150 -3.28 6.82 0.36
C VAL A 150 -3.28 6.65 -1.16
N ILE A 151 -3.36 5.39 -1.60
CA ILE A 151 -3.29 5.03 -3.02
C ILE A 151 -4.70 4.97 -3.58
N PHE A 152 -4.94 5.72 -4.66
CA PHE A 152 -6.23 5.73 -5.35
C PHE A 152 -6.16 5.14 -6.76
N GLY A 153 -7.31 4.71 -7.27
CA GLY A 153 -7.47 4.14 -8.60
C GLY A 153 -8.82 3.45 -8.76
N GLU A 154 -9.03 2.81 -9.91
CA GLU A 154 -10.33 2.28 -10.33
C GLU A 154 -10.98 1.32 -9.33
N ASP A 155 -10.18 0.48 -8.64
CA ASP A 155 -10.66 -0.51 -7.65
C ASP A 155 -10.07 -0.28 -6.24
N ASP A 156 -9.75 0.97 -5.89
CA ASP A 156 -9.23 1.26 -4.55
C ASP A 156 -10.28 1.02 -3.47
N ALA A 157 -9.79 0.76 -2.26
CA ALA A 157 -10.61 0.58 -1.06
C ALA A 157 -10.74 1.88 -0.24
N PHE A 158 -10.51 3.05 -0.83
CA PHE A 158 -10.56 4.34 -0.15
C PHE A 158 -11.60 5.27 -0.80
N ILE A 159 -11.35 5.81 -1.98
CA ILE A 159 -12.28 6.71 -2.70
C ILE A 159 -13.58 5.97 -3.04
N ASN A 160 -13.46 4.74 -3.56
CA ASN A 160 -14.62 3.94 -3.96
C ASN A 160 -15.52 3.52 -2.79
N VAL A 161 -15.00 3.42 -1.57
CA VAL A 161 -15.83 3.17 -0.38
C VAL A 161 -16.73 4.37 -0.09
N PHE A 162 -16.19 5.59 -0.14
CA PHE A 162 -16.98 6.80 0.07
C PHE A 162 -18.01 7.03 -1.04
N ALA A 163 -17.67 6.73 -2.30
CA ALA A 163 -18.61 6.76 -3.41
C ALA A 163 -19.81 5.83 -3.16
N LYS A 164 -19.56 4.58 -2.74
CA LYS A 164 -20.61 3.60 -2.40
C LYS A 164 -21.45 4.06 -1.21
N LEU A 165 -20.85 4.60 -0.16
CA LEU A 165 -21.56 5.10 1.02
C LEU A 165 -22.53 6.23 0.64
N GLN A 166 -22.12 7.14 -0.22
CA GLN A 166 -22.95 8.24 -0.69
C GLN A 166 -24.10 7.78 -1.61
N ALA A 167 -23.93 6.67 -2.32
CA ALA A 167 -25.02 6.08 -3.08
C ALA A 167 -26.12 5.47 -2.18
N LEU A 168 -25.75 5.05 -0.96
CA LEU A 168 -26.67 4.36 -0.03
C LEU A 168 -27.30 5.27 1.02
N ALA A 169 -26.60 6.32 1.46
CA ALA A 169 -27.01 7.16 2.57
C ALA A 169 -27.22 8.62 2.13
N PRO A 170 -28.25 9.32 2.61
CA PRO A 170 -28.49 10.73 2.28
C PRO A 170 -27.50 11.69 2.95
N VAL A 171 -26.82 11.25 4.00
CA VAL A 171 -25.84 12.01 4.78
C VAL A 171 -24.67 11.08 5.14
N VAL A 172 -23.44 11.61 5.09
CA VAL A 172 -22.22 10.89 5.46
C VAL A 172 -21.61 11.53 6.71
N PRO A 173 -21.80 10.93 7.89
CA PRO A 173 -21.07 11.35 9.09
C PRO A 173 -19.61 10.93 8.96
N LEU A 174 -18.68 11.89 9.04
CA LEU A 174 -17.27 11.70 8.70
C LEU A 174 -16.35 11.95 9.88
N ALA A 175 -15.68 10.91 10.35
CA ALA A 175 -14.56 11.01 11.27
C ALA A 175 -13.32 11.57 10.56
N GLY A 176 -12.50 12.37 11.27
CA GLY A 176 -11.23 12.88 10.72
C GLY A 176 -11.38 13.82 9.52
N ALA A 177 -12.52 14.51 9.38
CA ALA A 177 -12.86 15.36 8.23
C ALA A 177 -11.76 16.35 7.83
N HIS A 178 -11.02 16.88 8.80
CA HIS A 178 -9.97 17.90 8.60
C HIS A 178 -8.57 17.31 8.38
N THR A 179 -8.39 16.01 8.54
CA THR A 179 -7.10 15.35 8.29
C THR A 179 -6.71 15.52 6.83
N ARG A 180 -5.48 15.92 6.58
CA ARG A 180 -4.97 16.17 5.24
C ARG A 180 -4.36 14.90 4.65
N PHE A 181 -4.66 14.66 3.38
CA PHE A 181 -4.14 13.57 2.57
C PHE A 181 -3.55 14.12 1.28
N GLN A 182 -2.54 13.44 0.77
CA GLN A 182 -1.94 13.75 -0.53
C GLN A 182 -1.98 12.49 -1.41
N PRO A 183 -3.17 12.11 -1.92
CA PRO A 183 -3.40 10.85 -2.59
C PRO A 183 -2.48 10.65 -3.79
N VAL A 184 -2.02 9.41 -3.99
CA VAL A 184 -1.15 9.03 -5.12
C VAL A 184 -1.85 8.01 -6.01
N TRP A 185 -1.73 8.19 -7.34
CA TRP A 185 -2.32 7.27 -8.29
C TRP A 185 -1.59 5.93 -8.31
N VAL A 186 -2.35 4.84 -8.37
CA VAL A 186 -1.81 3.48 -8.32
C VAL A 186 -0.82 3.17 -9.45
N HIS A 187 -1.00 3.78 -10.64
CA HIS A 187 -0.06 3.60 -11.75
C HIS A 187 1.27 4.32 -11.51
N ASP A 188 1.25 5.49 -10.85
CA ASP A 188 2.47 6.21 -10.46
C ASP A 188 3.25 5.41 -9.41
N VAL A 189 2.54 4.83 -8.43
CA VAL A 189 3.15 3.91 -7.46
C VAL A 189 3.73 2.69 -8.16
N ALA A 190 3.00 2.08 -9.10
CA ALA A 190 3.48 0.91 -9.83
C ALA A 190 4.73 1.21 -10.67
N GLN A 191 4.77 2.37 -11.33
CA GLN A 191 5.93 2.84 -12.07
C GLN A 191 7.13 3.08 -11.13
N ALA A 192 6.91 3.74 -9.99
CA ALA A 192 7.94 3.99 -8.99
C ALA A 192 8.52 2.67 -8.42
N VAL A 193 7.67 1.68 -8.13
CA VAL A 193 8.10 0.34 -7.67
C VAL A 193 8.93 -0.37 -8.75
N ALA A 194 8.46 -0.35 -10.00
CA ALA A 194 9.18 -0.96 -11.11
C ALA A 194 10.54 -0.27 -11.33
N TYR A 195 10.56 1.06 -11.30
CA TYR A 195 11.82 1.80 -11.37
C TYR A 195 12.75 1.43 -10.22
N ALA A 196 12.25 1.44 -9.00
CA ALA A 196 13.05 1.16 -7.81
C ALA A 196 13.74 -0.22 -7.90
N VAL A 197 13.02 -1.28 -8.28
CA VAL A 197 13.58 -2.63 -8.34
C VAL A 197 14.58 -2.81 -9.47
N LEU A 198 14.40 -2.08 -10.59
CA LEU A 198 15.24 -2.20 -11.77
C LEU A 198 16.52 -1.36 -11.71
N HIS A 199 16.54 -0.30 -10.87
CA HIS A 199 17.66 0.63 -10.76
C HIS A 199 18.39 0.49 -9.41
N PRO A 200 19.60 -0.09 -9.40
CA PRO A 200 20.37 -0.30 -8.16
C PRO A 200 20.69 0.98 -7.38
N ALA A 201 20.75 2.13 -8.06
CA ALA A 201 20.99 3.43 -7.42
C ALA A 201 19.93 3.82 -6.38
N THR A 202 18.77 3.16 -6.35
CA THR A 202 17.74 3.40 -5.32
C THR A 202 17.99 2.64 -4.02
N THR A 203 19.01 1.77 -3.99
CA THR A 203 19.36 0.98 -2.79
C THR A 203 19.84 1.89 -1.65
N GLY A 204 19.41 1.57 -0.43
CA GLY A 204 19.77 2.31 0.78
C GLY A 204 18.90 3.56 1.02
N HIS A 205 17.93 3.83 0.15
CA HIS A 205 17.07 5.01 0.25
C HIS A 205 15.63 4.66 0.62
N SER A 206 14.99 5.62 1.30
CA SER A 206 13.55 5.66 1.50
C SER A 206 12.94 6.78 0.66
N TYR A 207 11.75 6.55 0.10
CA TYR A 207 11.06 7.50 -0.76
C TYR A 207 9.63 7.70 -0.28
N GLU A 208 9.17 8.95 -0.25
CA GLU A 208 7.77 9.29 0.00
C GLU A 208 7.04 9.45 -1.33
N LEU A 209 5.94 8.71 -1.50
CA LEU A 209 5.17 8.71 -2.74
C LEU A 209 3.82 9.39 -2.52
N ALA A 210 3.62 10.56 -3.09
CA ALA A 210 2.37 11.29 -3.03
C ALA A 210 2.07 12.00 -4.36
N GLY A 211 0.79 12.24 -4.60
CA GLY A 211 0.34 12.99 -5.77
C GLY A 211 0.59 14.49 -5.65
N PRO A 212 0.16 15.26 -6.66
CA PRO A 212 0.50 16.68 -6.75
C PRO A 212 -0.33 17.59 -5.83
N GLN A 213 -1.43 17.10 -5.24
CA GLN A 213 -2.39 17.94 -4.53
C GLN A 213 -2.71 17.38 -3.14
N VAL A 214 -2.88 18.29 -2.18
CA VAL A 214 -3.32 17.99 -0.82
C VAL A 214 -4.80 18.30 -0.69
N PHE A 215 -5.54 17.39 -0.05
CA PHE A 215 -6.96 17.50 0.24
C PHE A 215 -7.23 17.21 1.71
N THR A 216 -8.27 17.80 2.28
CA THR A 216 -8.86 17.27 3.50
C THR A 216 -9.64 15.99 3.19
N LEU A 217 -9.84 15.13 4.20
CA LEU A 217 -10.68 13.93 4.02
C LEU A 217 -12.10 14.30 3.58
N GLN A 218 -12.64 15.40 4.10
CA GLN A 218 -13.95 15.92 3.70
C GLN A 218 -13.99 16.21 2.20
N GLN A 219 -13.01 16.94 1.67
CA GLN A 219 -12.90 17.23 0.23
C GLN A 219 -12.83 15.95 -0.61
N LEU A 220 -12.05 14.94 -0.16
CA LEU A 220 -11.97 13.66 -0.87
C LEU A 220 -13.30 12.93 -0.91
N VAL A 221 -14.04 12.96 0.19
CA VAL A 221 -15.38 12.36 0.28
C VAL A 221 -16.38 13.11 -0.61
N GLU A 222 -16.36 14.43 -0.59
CA GLU A 222 -17.21 15.27 -1.46
C GLU A 222 -16.91 14.99 -2.94
N HIS A 223 -15.64 14.94 -3.35
CA HIS A 223 -15.23 14.56 -4.71
C HIS A 223 -15.71 13.16 -5.09
N ALA A 224 -15.57 12.18 -4.19
CA ALA A 224 -16.06 10.82 -4.44
C ALA A 224 -17.56 10.78 -4.76
N GLY A 225 -18.37 11.61 -4.07
CA GLY A 225 -19.79 11.73 -4.35
C GLY A 225 -20.10 12.38 -5.70
N ILE A 226 -19.34 13.41 -6.07
CA ILE A 226 -19.50 14.09 -7.35
C ILE A 226 -19.19 13.10 -8.51
N TRP A 227 -18.08 12.38 -8.44
CA TRP A 227 -17.70 11.40 -9.47
C TRP A 227 -18.67 10.22 -9.56
N ALA A 228 -19.22 9.79 -8.42
CA ALA A 228 -20.25 8.75 -8.38
C ALA A 228 -21.65 9.25 -8.78
N GLN A 229 -21.83 10.54 -9.08
CA GLN A 229 -23.13 11.18 -9.36
C GLN A 229 -24.13 11.09 -8.21
N HIS A 230 -23.63 10.94 -6.99
CA HIS A 230 -24.43 10.87 -5.75
C HIS A 230 -23.87 11.81 -4.68
N PRO A 231 -23.72 13.12 -4.96
CA PRO A 231 -23.20 14.05 -3.97
C PRO A 231 -24.14 14.13 -2.76
N ARG A 232 -23.60 13.98 -1.57
CA ARG A 232 -24.35 13.97 -0.30
C ARG A 232 -23.72 14.95 0.69
N TRP A 233 -24.49 15.30 1.69
CA TRP A 233 -24.01 16.15 2.77
C TRP A 233 -23.02 15.38 3.63
N VAL A 234 -21.82 15.91 3.76
CA VAL A 234 -20.76 15.35 4.61
C VAL A 234 -20.74 16.14 5.92
N ILE A 235 -20.98 15.47 7.04
CA ILE A 235 -21.04 16.09 8.36
C ILE A 235 -19.82 15.65 9.17
N PRO A 236 -18.89 16.57 9.49
CA PRO A 236 -17.77 16.28 10.35
C PRO A 236 -18.22 15.79 11.74
N LEU A 237 -17.65 14.70 12.22
CA LEU A 237 -17.90 14.18 13.55
C LEU A 237 -16.83 14.64 14.55
N PRO A 238 -17.22 15.05 15.77
CA PRO A 238 -16.28 15.19 16.87
C PRO A 238 -15.57 13.86 17.19
N ASN A 239 -14.32 13.92 17.64
CA ASN A 239 -13.49 12.73 17.88
C ASN A 239 -14.17 11.66 18.75
N ALA A 240 -14.89 12.05 19.82
CA ALA A 240 -15.58 11.11 20.68
C ALA A 240 -16.64 10.28 19.91
N LEU A 241 -17.43 10.93 19.05
CA LEU A 241 -18.43 10.26 18.22
C LEU A 241 -17.78 9.43 17.09
N ALA A 242 -16.64 9.89 16.58
CA ALA A 242 -15.86 9.14 15.59
C ALA A 242 -15.40 7.78 16.11
N TYR A 243 -14.93 7.71 17.36
CA TYR A 243 -14.55 6.44 17.99
C TYR A 243 -15.74 5.52 18.25
N VAL A 244 -16.90 6.06 18.63
CA VAL A 244 -18.14 5.28 18.78
C VAL A 244 -18.59 4.74 17.43
N GLN A 245 -18.59 5.55 16.38
CA GLN A 245 -18.91 5.14 15.02
C GLN A 245 -18.00 4.00 14.56
N ALA A 246 -16.70 4.15 14.73
CA ALA A 246 -15.71 3.15 14.36
C ALA A 246 -15.90 1.85 15.14
N TRP A 247 -16.19 1.93 16.44
CA TRP A 247 -16.48 0.76 17.26
C TRP A 247 -17.71 0.00 16.76
N VAL A 248 -18.80 0.71 16.41
CA VAL A 248 -19.98 0.07 15.80
C VAL A 248 -19.61 -0.61 14.49
N MET A 249 -18.86 0.07 13.60
CA MET A 249 -18.47 -0.47 12.29
C MET A 249 -17.55 -1.68 12.39
N GLU A 250 -16.71 -1.78 13.42
CA GLU A 250 -15.88 -2.97 13.69
C GLU A 250 -16.70 -4.23 14.01
N HIS A 251 -17.93 -4.06 14.53
CA HIS A 251 -18.79 -5.17 14.95
C HIS A 251 -19.88 -5.51 13.92
N LEU A 252 -20.00 -4.76 12.84
CA LEU A 252 -20.92 -5.09 11.75
C LEU A 252 -20.43 -6.30 10.95
N PRO A 253 -21.33 -7.17 10.50
CA PRO A 253 -20.95 -8.28 9.63
C PRO A 253 -20.44 -7.77 8.27
N GLY A 254 -19.38 -8.39 7.74
CA GLY A 254 -18.80 -8.04 6.46
C GLY A 254 -17.39 -7.42 6.58
N PRO A 255 -16.86 -6.84 5.52
CA PRO A 255 -15.58 -6.16 5.57
C PRO A 255 -15.66 -4.88 6.40
N THR A 256 -14.71 -4.70 7.31
CA THR A 256 -14.62 -3.50 8.15
C THR A 256 -14.42 -2.27 7.29
N LEU A 257 -15.37 -1.34 7.31
CA LEU A 257 -15.30 -0.08 6.56
C LEU A 257 -14.41 0.95 7.25
N MET A 258 -14.45 0.99 8.59
CA MET A 258 -13.67 1.89 9.44
C MET A 258 -13.42 1.20 10.77
N SER A 259 -12.20 1.37 11.30
CA SER A 259 -11.82 0.88 12.63
C SER A 259 -11.37 2.03 13.52
N ARG A 260 -11.34 1.81 14.84
CA ARG A 260 -10.77 2.76 15.78
C ARG A 260 -9.30 3.06 15.48
N ASP A 261 -8.58 2.11 14.91
CA ASP A 261 -7.20 2.29 14.47
C ASP A 261 -7.11 3.26 13.27
N ASN A 262 -8.10 3.23 12.36
CA ASN A 262 -8.17 4.23 11.29
C ASN A 262 -8.45 5.63 11.85
N VAL A 263 -9.33 5.77 12.85
CA VAL A 263 -9.57 7.06 13.52
C VAL A 263 -8.30 7.55 14.21
N ALA A 264 -7.54 6.66 14.84
CA ALA A 264 -6.24 7.01 15.42
C ALA A 264 -5.24 7.47 14.35
N SER A 265 -5.18 6.80 13.19
CA SER A 265 -4.27 7.19 12.11
C SER A 265 -4.60 8.57 11.51
N MET A 266 -5.87 8.99 11.57
CA MET A 266 -6.33 10.31 11.14
C MET A 266 -5.93 11.47 12.07
N GLN A 267 -5.28 11.19 13.20
CA GLN A 267 -4.70 12.24 14.06
C GLN A 267 -3.41 12.82 13.47
N VAL A 268 -2.84 12.18 12.45
CA VAL A 268 -1.64 12.63 11.75
C VAL A 268 -1.97 12.81 10.27
N ASP A 269 -1.52 13.92 9.70
CA ASP A 269 -1.68 14.17 8.28
C ASP A 269 -0.90 13.16 7.44
N ASN A 270 -1.47 12.75 6.31
CA ASN A 270 -0.88 11.81 5.37
C ASN A 270 -0.39 12.56 4.12
N ILE A 271 0.59 13.45 4.31
CA ILE A 271 1.19 14.32 3.29
C ILE A 271 2.71 14.19 3.31
N LEU A 272 3.38 14.60 2.23
CA LEU A 272 4.86 14.60 2.18
C LEU A 272 5.45 15.38 3.33
N THR A 273 6.49 14.82 3.95
CA THR A 273 7.26 15.51 5.00
C THR A 273 8.27 16.49 4.43
N GLY A 274 8.65 16.32 3.16
CA GLY A 274 9.73 17.06 2.50
C GLY A 274 11.14 16.62 2.93
N GLN A 275 11.26 15.60 3.75
CA GLN A 275 12.55 15.11 4.25
C GLN A 275 13.14 13.99 3.40
N GLN A 276 12.33 13.33 2.58
CA GLN A 276 12.73 12.21 1.74
C GLN A 276 12.60 12.56 0.26
N LEU A 277 13.28 11.78 -0.57
CA LEU A 277 13.11 11.83 -2.01
C LEU A 277 11.68 11.40 -2.40
N GLY A 278 11.15 11.97 -3.47
CA GLY A 278 9.79 11.71 -3.94
C GLY A 278 9.75 10.93 -5.27
N LEU A 279 8.56 10.92 -5.88
CA LEU A 279 8.26 10.24 -7.14
C LEU A 279 9.20 10.63 -8.30
N SER A 280 9.63 11.89 -8.37
CA SER A 280 10.52 12.37 -9.44
C SER A 280 11.87 11.64 -9.47
N ALA A 281 12.41 11.28 -8.30
CA ALA A 281 13.63 10.49 -8.18
C ALA A 281 13.46 9.01 -8.59
N LEU A 282 12.21 8.58 -8.77
CA LEU A 282 11.83 7.24 -9.23
C LEU A 282 11.25 7.26 -10.66
N GLY A 283 11.59 8.29 -11.45
CA GLY A 283 11.20 8.38 -12.86
C GLY A 283 9.75 8.80 -13.11
N VAL A 284 9.02 9.23 -12.07
CA VAL A 284 7.65 9.77 -12.20
C VAL A 284 7.70 11.28 -12.02
N HIS A 285 7.88 12.00 -13.13
CA HIS A 285 8.09 13.46 -13.11
C HIS A 285 6.78 14.27 -13.10
N THR A 286 5.69 13.68 -13.60
CA THR A 286 4.36 14.30 -13.68
C THR A 286 3.33 13.36 -13.06
N PRO A 287 3.25 13.28 -11.70
CA PRO A 287 2.28 12.43 -11.06
C PRO A 287 0.85 12.88 -11.37
N ALA A 288 -0.03 11.91 -11.59
CA ALA A 288 -1.41 12.16 -11.96
C ALA A 288 -2.19 12.80 -10.81
N SER A 289 -3.04 13.78 -11.16
CA SER A 289 -3.99 14.37 -10.21
C SER A 289 -5.25 13.51 -10.09
N LEU A 290 -5.99 13.65 -8.99
CA LEU A 290 -7.31 13.01 -8.84
C LEU A 290 -8.24 13.37 -9.99
N ALA A 291 -8.29 14.64 -10.37
CA ALA A 291 -9.16 15.13 -11.46
C ALA A 291 -8.78 14.60 -12.84
N SER A 292 -7.51 14.21 -13.06
CA SER A 292 -7.09 13.62 -14.34
C SER A 292 -7.45 12.14 -14.47
N VAL A 293 -7.70 11.46 -13.36
CA VAL A 293 -8.04 10.02 -13.31
C VAL A 293 -9.55 9.81 -13.19
N PHE A 294 -10.20 10.57 -12.34
CA PHE A 294 -11.65 10.56 -12.18
C PHE A 294 -12.22 11.75 -12.96
N THR A 295 -12.36 11.59 -14.28
CA THR A 295 -13.05 12.57 -15.12
C THR A 295 -14.54 12.58 -14.78
N LEU A 296 -15.12 13.78 -14.68
CA LEU A 296 -16.58 13.93 -14.68
C LEU A 296 -17.12 13.40 -16.02
N PRO A 297 -18.20 12.62 -16.01
CA PRO A 297 -18.86 12.14 -17.24
C PRO A 297 -19.42 13.27 -18.08
#